data_264ff2868a8cd29d9aea6556e93d14ea
#
_entry.id   264ff2868a8cd29d9aea6556e93d14ea
#
_cell.length_a   1.000
_cell.length_b   1.000
_cell.length_c   1.000
_cell.angle_alpha   90.00
_cell.angle_beta   90.00
_cell.angle_gamma   90.00
#
_symmetry.space_group_name_H-M   'P 1'
#
loop_
_entity.id
_entity.type
_entity.pdbx_description
1 polymer ?
#
loop_
_entity_poly.entity_id
_entity_poly.type
_entity_poly.pdbx_seq_one_letter_code
_entity_poly.pdbx_strand_id
1 'polypeptide(L)'
;MLDIIKEPWPWYVAGPLIGLTVPALLILGNKSFGISSSLRHICAACIPANVSFFKYDWKKESWNLLFVLGIFFGGMIAAHFLMNPGEITVDPNLKVELATYGITDYSNLVPTQLMNFESLLTLKGFIMMVVGGFLVGFGTRYAGGCTSGHAIMGLSNLQWPSLVATICFMIGGFLMANVILPIILSL
;
A
#
# COMPACT_ATOMS: atom_id res chain seq x y z
N MET A 1 -12.35 24.67 -12.78
CA MET A 1 -12.49 24.01 -11.46
C MET A 1 -12.24 22.51 -11.52
N LEU A 2 -12.76 21.80 -12.53
CA LEU A 2 -12.50 20.36 -12.71
C LEU A 2 -11.01 20.05 -13.00
N ASP A 3 -10.28 20.95 -13.62
CA ASP A 3 -8.88 20.75 -13.97
C ASP A 3 -7.98 20.72 -12.73
N ILE A 4 -8.29 21.54 -11.70
CA ILE A 4 -7.56 21.53 -10.41
C ILE A 4 -7.71 20.17 -9.69
N ILE A 5 -8.86 19.49 -9.88
CA ILE A 5 -9.08 18.17 -9.25
C ILE A 5 -8.30 17.05 -9.96
N LYS A 6 -8.02 17.24 -11.26
CA LYS A 6 -7.26 16.29 -12.09
C LYS A 6 -5.74 16.42 -11.93
N GLU A 7 -5.25 17.56 -11.46
CA GLU A 7 -3.84 17.75 -11.20
C GLU A 7 -3.41 16.99 -9.93
N PRO A 8 -2.14 16.55 -9.85
CA PRO A 8 -1.60 15.91 -8.66
C PRO A 8 -1.70 16.86 -7.45
N TRP A 9 -2.45 16.47 -6.45
CA TRP A 9 -2.62 17.30 -5.26
C TRP A 9 -1.33 17.36 -4.45
N PRO A 10 -0.88 18.55 -4.05
CA PRO A 10 0.31 18.67 -3.24
C PRO A 10 0.11 17.99 -1.88
N TRP A 11 1.20 17.45 -1.31
CA TRP A 11 1.19 16.67 -0.08
C TRP A 11 0.56 17.42 1.12
N TYR A 12 0.69 18.75 1.16
CA TYR A 12 0.10 19.60 2.22
C TYR A 12 -1.42 19.74 2.11
N VAL A 13 -2.04 19.32 1.01
CA VAL A 13 -3.49 19.23 0.84
C VAL A 13 -3.96 17.79 1.02
N ALA A 14 -3.35 16.86 0.31
CA ALA A 14 -3.74 15.45 0.36
C ALA A 14 -3.48 14.82 1.73
N GLY A 15 -2.36 15.17 2.39
CA GLY A 15 -2.00 14.64 3.71
C GLY A 15 -3.06 14.94 4.79
N PRO A 16 -3.45 16.21 5.01
CA PRO A 16 -4.51 16.55 5.94
C PRO A 16 -5.86 15.90 5.62
N LEU A 17 -6.24 15.79 4.34
CA LEU A 17 -7.49 15.11 3.96
C LEU A 17 -7.48 13.63 4.31
N ILE A 18 -6.36 12.95 4.08
CA ILE A 18 -6.20 11.55 4.52
C ILE A 18 -6.23 11.48 6.05
N GLY A 19 -5.52 12.38 6.73
CA GLY A 19 -5.51 12.44 8.20
C GLY A 19 -6.89 12.65 8.81
N LEU A 20 -7.74 13.46 8.19
CA LEU A 20 -9.12 13.72 8.62
C LEU A 20 -10.03 12.48 8.56
N THR A 21 -9.66 11.45 7.80
CA THR A 21 -10.42 10.18 7.79
C THR A 21 -10.38 9.49 9.17
N VAL A 22 -9.31 9.69 9.95
CA VAL A 22 -9.17 9.08 11.29
C VAL A 22 -10.21 9.63 12.27
N PRO A 23 -10.27 10.96 12.54
CA PRO A 23 -11.29 11.51 13.42
C PRO A 23 -12.71 11.32 12.85
N ALA A 24 -12.89 11.36 11.53
CA ALA A 24 -14.19 11.12 10.91
C ALA A 24 -14.72 9.70 11.22
N LEU A 25 -13.90 8.67 11.06
CA LEU A 25 -14.27 7.29 11.39
C LEU A 25 -14.56 7.12 12.90
N LEU A 26 -13.78 7.80 13.73
CA LEU A 26 -13.95 7.72 15.18
C LEU A 26 -15.27 8.39 15.62
N ILE A 27 -15.55 9.58 15.11
CA ILE A 27 -16.74 10.37 15.50
C ILE A 27 -18.02 9.76 14.93
N LEU A 28 -18.00 9.37 13.64
CA LEU A 28 -19.21 8.87 12.96
C LEU A 28 -19.53 7.40 13.28
N GLY A 29 -18.51 6.58 13.54
CA GLY A 29 -18.69 5.14 13.67
C GLY A 29 -18.09 4.52 14.92
N ASN A 30 -17.38 5.27 15.73
CA ASN A 30 -16.55 4.74 16.83
C ASN A 30 -15.66 3.58 16.36
N LYS A 31 -15.04 3.76 15.16
CA LYS A 31 -14.21 2.76 14.51
C LYS A 31 -12.79 3.29 14.34
N SER A 32 -11.83 2.38 14.47
CA SER A 32 -10.41 2.69 14.29
C SER A 32 -9.98 2.48 12.84
N PHE A 33 -9.26 3.43 12.27
CA PHE A 33 -8.72 3.31 10.92
C PHE A 33 -7.67 2.20 10.84
N GLY A 34 -7.82 1.26 9.90
CA GLY A 34 -6.82 0.21 9.68
C GLY A 34 -7.25 -0.74 8.57
N ILE A 35 -6.37 -0.94 7.58
CA ILE A 35 -6.65 -1.76 6.40
C ILE A 35 -6.02 -3.16 6.51
N SER A 36 -4.94 -3.30 7.29
CA SER A 36 -4.16 -4.55 7.37
C SER A 36 -4.95 -5.76 7.90
N SER A 37 -6.03 -5.54 8.63
CA SER A 37 -6.93 -6.60 9.12
C SER A 37 -7.89 -7.14 8.06
N SER A 38 -8.10 -6.41 6.96
CA SER A 38 -9.10 -6.77 5.93
C SER A 38 -8.85 -8.14 5.30
N LEU A 39 -7.59 -8.48 5.00
CA LEU A 39 -7.23 -9.81 4.51
C LEU A 39 -7.60 -10.91 5.51
N ARG A 40 -7.39 -10.69 6.80
CA ARG A 40 -7.79 -11.63 7.85
C ARG A 40 -9.31 -11.80 7.88
N HIS A 41 -10.08 -10.72 7.73
CA HIS A 41 -11.54 -10.80 7.69
C HIS A 41 -12.03 -11.55 6.44
N ILE A 42 -11.40 -11.32 5.28
CA ILE A 42 -11.68 -12.04 4.03
C ILE A 42 -11.36 -13.54 4.20
N CYS A 43 -10.18 -13.87 4.73
CA CYS A 43 -9.81 -15.25 4.97
C CYS A 43 -10.77 -15.94 5.95
N ALA A 44 -11.16 -15.25 7.04
CA ALA A 44 -12.13 -15.78 8.00
C ALA A 44 -13.52 -16.00 7.40
N ALA A 45 -13.91 -15.20 6.40
CA ALA A 45 -15.18 -15.34 5.70
C ALA A 45 -15.17 -16.47 4.64
N CYS A 46 -14.04 -16.62 3.93
CA CYS A 46 -13.95 -17.53 2.77
C CYS A 46 -13.38 -18.90 3.11
N ILE A 47 -12.52 -19.01 4.14
CA ILE A 47 -11.82 -20.26 4.46
C ILE A 47 -12.31 -20.74 5.84
N PRO A 48 -13.19 -21.77 5.89
CA PRO A 48 -13.64 -22.33 7.16
C PRO A 48 -12.57 -23.24 7.78
N ALA A 49 -11.34 -22.73 7.86
CA ALA A 49 -10.24 -23.44 8.45
C ALA A 49 -10.39 -23.48 9.98
N ASN A 50 -10.20 -24.65 10.58
CA ASN A 50 -10.33 -24.86 12.03
C ASN A 50 -9.12 -24.26 12.80
N VAL A 51 -8.54 -23.17 12.28
CA VAL A 51 -7.42 -22.45 12.88
C VAL A 51 -7.97 -21.41 13.85
N SER A 52 -7.49 -21.40 15.08
CA SER A 52 -7.91 -20.47 16.15
C SER A 52 -7.83 -19.00 15.73
N PHE A 53 -6.88 -18.67 14.85
CA PHE A 53 -6.67 -17.33 14.31
C PHE A 53 -7.85 -16.79 13.50
N PHE A 54 -8.63 -17.66 12.81
CA PHE A 54 -9.80 -17.30 12.01
C PHE A 54 -11.13 -17.53 12.75
N LYS A 55 -11.08 -18.11 13.97
CA LYS A 55 -12.28 -18.35 14.81
C LYS A 55 -12.69 -17.09 15.58
N TYR A 56 -13.30 -16.16 14.89
CA TYR A 56 -13.92 -14.98 15.50
C TYR A 56 -15.10 -14.53 14.64
N ASP A 57 -15.96 -13.71 15.20
CA ASP A 57 -17.14 -13.18 14.50
C ASP A 57 -16.74 -12.05 13.57
N TRP A 58 -16.29 -12.41 12.34
CA TRP A 58 -15.88 -11.47 11.31
C TRP A 58 -17.03 -10.54 10.86
N LYS A 59 -18.30 -10.92 11.10
CA LYS A 59 -19.46 -10.09 10.75
C LYS A 59 -19.49 -8.80 11.54
N LYS A 60 -18.99 -8.80 12.78
CA LYS A 60 -18.84 -7.57 13.57
C LYS A 60 -17.83 -6.59 12.99
N GLU A 61 -16.91 -7.09 12.19
CA GLU A 61 -15.88 -6.30 11.51
C GLU A 61 -16.22 -6.03 10.03
N SER A 62 -17.45 -6.31 9.60
CA SER A 62 -17.93 -6.08 8.22
C SER A 62 -17.78 -4.61 7.77
N TRP A 63 -17.85 -3.68 8.71
CA TRP A 63 -17.60 -2.26 8.45
C TRP A 63 -16.23 -2.00 7.82
N ASN A 64 -15.19 -2.76 8.22
CA ASN A 64 -13.85 -2.65 7.67
C ASN A 64 -13.81 -3.11 6.21
N LEU A 65 -14.53 -4.18 5.86
CA LEU A 65 -14.67 -4.65 4.49
C LEU A 65 -15.43 -3.63 3.62
N LEU A 66 -16.49 -3.02 4.16
CA LEU A 66 -17.21 -1.94 3.49
C LEU A 66 -16.34 -0.70 3.28
N PHE A 67 -15.49 -0.37 4.25
CA PHE A 67 -14.55 0.72 4.13
C PHE A 67 -13.53 0.48 3.01
N VAL A 68 -12.94 -0.73 2.94
CA VAL A 68 -12.02 -1.13 1.86
C VAL A 68 -12.73 -1.13 0.50
N LEU A 69 -13.97 -1.59 0.46
CA LEU A 69 -14.79 -1.53 -0.75
C LEU A 69 -15.01 -0.08 -1.21
N GLY A 70 -15.24 0.83 -0.26
CA GLY A 70 -15.33 2.28 -0.52
C GLY A 70 -14.03 2.85 -1.12
N ILE A 71 -12.88 2.44 -0.61
CA ILE A 71 -11.57 2.82 -1.18
C ILE A 71 -11.44 2.29 -2.61
N PHE A 72 -11.83 1.04 -2.86
CA PHE A 72 -11.81 0.44 -4.19
C PHE A 72 -12.68 1.21 -5.19
N PHE A 73 -13.91 1.52 -4.85
CA PHE A 73 -14.80 2.29 -5.71
C PHE A 73 -14.33 3.74 -5.87
N GLY A 74 -13.79 4.36 -4.81
CA GLY A 74 -13.18 5.67 -4.90
C GLY A 74 -11.99 5.71 -5.87
N GLY A 75 -11.14 4.69 -5.82
CA GLY A 75 -10.03 4.52 -6.78
C GLY A 75 -10.52 4.30 -8.21
N MET A 76 -11.57 3.51 -8.40
CA MET A 76 -12.20 3.30 -9.71
C MET A 76 -12.75 4.59 -10.29
N ILE A 77 -13.47 5.38 -9.49
CA ILE A 77 -14.01 6.68 -9.89
C ILE A 77 -12.86 7.64 -10.25
N ALA A 78 -11.83 7.71 -9.41
CA ALA A 78 -10.66 8.53 -9.66
C ALA A 78 -9.95 8.15 -10.96
N ALA A 79 -9.73 6.86 -11.20
CA ALA A 79 -9.10 6.36 -12.41
C ALA A 79 -9.92 6.60 -13.68
N HIS A 80 -11.26 6.71 -13.58
CA HIS A 80 -12.10 6.89 -14.75
C HIS A 80 -12.44 8.37 -15.05
N PHE A 81 -12.64 9.16 -14.01
CA PHE A 81 -13.13 10.54 -14.15
C PHE A 81 -12.09 11.61 -13.80
N LEU A 82 -11.07 11.26 -13.01
CA LEU A 82 -10.10 12.22 -12.48
C LEU A 82 -8.68 11.96 -12.99
N MET A 83 -8.51 11.02 -13.93
CA MET A 83 -7.20 10.74 -14.51
C MET A 83 -6.69 11.97 -15.27
N ASN A 84 -5.45 12.35 -14.98
CA ASN A 84 -4.75 13.34 -15.78
C ASN A 84 -4.36 12.68 -17.11
N PRO A 85 -4.74 13.23 -18.27
CA PRO A 85 -4.36 12.68 -19.57
C PRO A 85 -2.86 12.88 -19.90
N GLY A 86 -2.10 13.59 -19.04
CA GLY A 86 -0.67 13.79 -19.22
C GLY A 86 0.11 12.49 -19.03
N GLU A 87 1.15 12.29 -19.83
CA GLU A 87 2.08 11.18 -19.64
C GLU A 87 2.77 11.27 -18.27
N ILE A 88 3.05 10.11 -17.68
CA ILE A 88 3.82 10.03 -16.43
C ILE A 88 5.23 10.54 -16.71
N THR A 89 5.56 11.70 -16.18
CA THR A 89 6.90 12.29 -16.33
C THR A 89 7.83 11.70 -15.29
N VAL A 90 8.69 10.79 -15.72
CA VAL A 90 9.78 10.24 -14.90
C VAL A 90 11.02 11.09 -15.14
N ASP A 91 11.78 11.38 -14.08
CA ASP A 91 13.04 12.12 -14.19
C ASP A 91 13.98 11.48 -15.24
N PRO A 92 14.59 12.28 -16.13
CA PRO A 92 15.47 11.75 -17.17
C PRO A 92 16.64 10.92 -16.64
N ASN A 93 17.23 11.31 -15.49
CA ASN A 93 18.34 10.58 -14.89
C ASN A 93 17.86 9.21 -14.37
N LEU A 94 16.68 9.17 -13.76
CA LEU A 94 16.07 7.92 -13.30
C LEU A 94 15.73 6.99 -14.47
N LYS A 95 15.27 7.52 -15.62
CA LYS A 95 15.04 6.72 -16.82
C LYS A 95 16.32 6.05 -17.31
N VAL A 96 17.45 6.77 -17.32
CA VAL A 96 18.74 6.22 -17.72
C VAL A 96 19.17 5.10 -16.76
N GLU A 97 19.02 5.31 -15.46
CA GLU A 97 19.35 4.31 -14.45
C GLU A 97 18.46 3.07 -14.58
N LEU A 98 17.14 3.24 -14.70
CA LEU A 98 16.21 2.13 -14.85
C LEU A 98 16.43 1.34 -16.15
N ALA A 99 16.84 2.02 -17.23
CA ALA A 99 17.17 1.36 -18.49
C ALA A 99 18.36 0.40 -18.35
N THR A 100 19.33 0.68 -17.46
CA THR A 100 20.45 -0.25 -17.17
C THR A 100 19.99 -1.56 -16.55
N TYR A 101 18.83 -1.57 -15.87
CA TYR A 101 18.20 -2.74 -15.29
C TYR A 101 17.16 -3.40 -16.21
N GLY A 102 17.02 -2.91 -17.46
CA GLY A 102 16.08 -3.45 -18.45
C GLY A 102 14.65 -2.94 -18.29
N ILE A 103 14.41 -1.90 -17.50
CA ILE A 103 13.10 -1.28 -17.32
C ILE A 103 12.99 -0.09 -18.27
N THR A 104 12.19 -0.22 -19.32
CA THR A 104 12.04 0.79 -20.37
C THR A 104 10.59 1.25 -20.55
N ASP A 105 9.62 0.53 -20.01
CA ASP A 105 8.20 0.88 -20.07
C ASP A 105 7.78 1.63 -18.80
N TYR A 106 7.42 2.90 -18.98
CA TYR A 106 6.95 3.81 -17.91
C TYR A 106 5.48 4.20 -18.10
N SER A 107 4.75 3.51 -18.98
CA SER A 107 3.35 3.83 -19.31
C SER A 107 2.39 3.49 -18.17
N ASN A 108 2.77 2.54 -17.31
CA ASN A 108 1.97 2.06 -16.20
C ASN A 108 2.60 2.40 -14.84
N LEU A 109 1.77 2.39 -13.79
CA LEU A 109 2.23 2.60 -12.40
C LEU A 109 3.17 1.47 -11.91
N VAL A 110 3.09 0.30 -12.55
CA VAL A 110 3.92 -0.87 -12.23
C VAL A 110 4.59 -1.32 -13.51
N PRO A 111 5.93 -1.50 -13.53
CA PRO A 111 6.64 -2.00 -14.70
C PRO A 111 6.15 -3.42 -15.08
N THR A 112 5.55 -3.54 -16.26
CA THR A 112 5.03 -4.80 -16.77
C THR A 112 6.13 -5.85 -16.96
N GLN A 113 7.36 -5.41 -17.18
CA GLN A 113 8.54 -6.28 -17.31
C GLN A 113 8.91 -7.02 -16.01
N LEU A 114 8.56 -6.46 -14.85
CA LEU A 114 8.84 -7.05 -13.54
C LEU A 114 7.64 -7.76 -12.93
N MET A 115 6.43 -7.27 -13.21
CA MET A 115 5.20 -7.72 -12.58
C MET A 115 4.29 -8.43 -13.57
N ASN A 116 4.76 -9.56 -14.14
CA ASN A 116 3.95 -10.46 -14.96
C ASN A 116 4.12 -11.92 -14.48
N PHE A 117 3.24 -12.82 -14.94
CA PHE A 117 3.31 -14.22 -14.54
C PHE A 117 4.56 -14.93 -15.07
N GLU A 118 5.11 -14.48 -16.18
CA GLU A 118 6.35 -15.03 -16.73
C GLU A 118 7.55 -14.64 -15.88
N SER A 119 7.59 -13.39 -15.41
CA SER A 119 8.65 -12.92 -14.52
C SER A 119 8.68 -13.64 -13.19
N LEU A 120 7.54 -14.17 -12.71
CA LEU A 120 7.48 -14.95 -11.48
C LEU A 120 8.37 -16.20 -11.53
N LEU A 121 8.57 -16.77 -12.70
CA LEU A 121 9.45 -17.93 -12.93
C LEU A 121 10.94 -17.53 -13.01
N THR A 122 11.25 -16.25 -13.10
CA THR A 122 12.63 -15.75 -13.05
C THR A 122 13.06 -15.56 -11.60
N LEU A 123 14.38 -15.64 -11.33
CA LEU A 123 14.92 -15.43 -9.99
C LEU A 123 14.56 -14.03 -9.44
N LYS A 124 14.64 -12.99 -10.27
CA LYS A 124 14.23 -11.62 -9.92
C LYS A 124 12.77 -11.55 -9.49
N GLY A 125 11.87 -12.02 -10.34
CA GLY A 125 10.44 -11.98 -10.09
C GLY A 125 10.04 -12.82 -8.88
N PHE A 126 10.66 -13.99 -8.71
CA PHE A 126 10.44 -14.82 -7.52
C PHE A 126 10.83 -14.09 -6.23
N ILE A 127 12.04 -13.49 -6.18
CA ILE A 127 12.49 -12.73 -5.01
C ILE A 127 11.54 -11.55 -4.76
N MET A 128 11.20 -10.77 -5.78
CA MET A 128 10.35 -9.60 -5.60
C MET A 128 8.92 -9.95 -5.18
N MET A 129 8.30 -10.92 -5.83
CA MET A 129 6.89 -11.25 -5.58
C MET A 129 6.71 -12.18 -4.38
N VAL A 130 7.48 -13.27 -4.30
CA VAL A 130 7.29 -14.29 -3.25
C VAL A 130 7.97 -13.87 -1.97
N VAL A 131 9.28 -13.60 -2.01
CA VAL A 131 10.02 -13.19 -0.80
C VAL A 131 9.58 -11.82 -0.32
N GLY A 132 9.41 -10.84 -1.23
CA GLY A 132 8.89 -9.52 -0.90
C GLY A 132 7.49 -9.56 -0.31
N GLY A 133 6.58 -10.32 -0.93
CA GLY A 133 5.21 -10.52 -0.41
C GLY A 133 5.19 -11.19 0.96
N PHE A 134 6.05 -12.21 1.16
CA PHE A 134 6.22 -12.84 2.48
C PHE A 134 6.71 -11.85 3.53
N LEU A 135 7.74 -11.06 3.23
CA LEU A 135 8.29 -10.07 4.16
C LEU A 135 7.26 -9.00 4.53
N VAL A 136 6.46 -8.52 3.58
CA VAL A 136 5.37 -7.56 3.85
C VAL A 136 4.31 -8.20 4.73
N GLY A 137 3.85 -9.42 4.39
CA GLY A 137 2.83 -10.13 5.15
C GLY A 137 3.28 -10.47 6.57
N PHE A 138 4.48 -11.00 6.73
CA PHE A 138 5.06 -11.31 8.03
C PHE A 138 5.33 -10.04 8.83
N GLY A 139 5.95 -9.02 8.22
CA GLY A 139 6.30 -7.76 8.88
C GLY A 139 5.09 -7.02 9.41
N THR A 140 4.04 -6.88 8.61
CA THR A 140 2.80 -6.24 9.05
C THR A 140 2.11 -7.00 10.18
N ARG A 141 2.23 -8.31 10.18
CA ARG A 141 1.69 -9.15 11.27
C ARG A 141 2.51 -9.05 12.54
N TYR A 142 3.84 -9.07 12.40
CA TYR A 142 4.76 -8.93 13.53
C TYR A 142 4.66 -7.56 14.21
N ALA A 143 4.59 -6.50 13.41
CA ALA A 143 4.43 -5.12 13.89
C ALA A 143 3.03 -4.85 14.49
N GLY A 144 2.03 -5.71 14.23
CA GLY A 144 0.66 -5.49 14.68
C GLY A 144 -0.13 -4.50 13.81
N GLY A 145 0.40 -4.07 12.67
CA GLY A 145 -0.23 -3.13 11.75
C GLY A 145 0.66 -2.79 10.55
N CYS A 146 0.08 -2.16 9.55
CA CYS A 146 0.80 -1.59 8.41
C CYS A 146 0.91 -0.07 8.56
N THR A 147 1.38 0.61 7.51
CA THR A 147 1.49 2.07 7.49
C THR A 147 0.16 2.78 7.79
N SER A 148 -0.99 2.25 7.36
CA SER A 148 -2.29 2.83 7.69
C SER A 148 -2.60 2.78 9.19
N GLY A 149 -2.23 1.70 9.88
CA GLY A 149 -2.43 1.54 11.32
C GLY A 149 -1.42 2.32 12.17
N HIS A 150 -0.17 2.37 11.75
CA HIS A 150 0.89 3.07 12.50
C HIS A 150 1.10 4.51 12.04
N ALA A 151 1.37 4.74 10.75
CA ALA A 151 1.73 6.07 10.28
C ALA A 151 0.52 7.01 10.17
N ILE A 152 -0.67 6.53 9.85
CA ILE A 152 -1.85 7.39 9.78
C ILE A 152 -2.55 7.41 11.14
N MET A 153 -3.10 6.28 11.59
CA MET A 153 -3.90 6.25 12.80
C MET A 153 -3.06 6.39 14.07
N GLY A 154 -1.98 5.65 14.18
CA GLY A 154 -1.14 5.63 15.40
C GLY A 154 -0.48 6.99 15.67
N LEU A 155 0.02 7.68 14.63
CA LEU A 155 0.57 9.03 14.77
C LEU A 155 -0.52 10.06 15.06
N SER A 156 -1.70 9.95 14.44
CA SER A 156 -2.83 10.82 14.77
C SER A 156 -3.26 10.71 16.24
N ASN A 157 -3.09 9.53 16.83
CA ASN A 157 -3.36 9.28 18.24
C ASN A 157 -2.12 9.50 19.14
N LEU A 158 -1.03 10.05 18.61
CA LEU A 158 0.23 10.33 19.33
C LEU A 158 0.83 9.10 20.03
N GLN A 159 0.70 7.91 19.42
CA GLN A 159 1.21 6.67 19.99
C GLN A 159 2.71 6.50 19.73
N TRP A 160 3.52 6.51 20.78
CA TRP A 160 4.98 6.29 20.69
C TRP A 160 5.38 4.99 19.96
N PRO A 161 4.77 3.81 20.23
CA PRO A 161 5.11 2.60 19.49
C PRO A 161 4.87 2.72 17.99
N SER A 162 3.85 3.48 17.60
CA SER A 162 3.52 3.72 16.20
C SER A 162 4.53 4.66 15.52
N LEU A 163 5.07 5.63 16.24
CA LEU A 163 6.16 6.48 15.76
C LEU A 163 7.42 5.63 15.47
N VAL A 164 7.81 4.79 16.42
CA VAL A 164 8.96 3.89 16.24
C VAL A 164 8.76 2.95 15.05
N ALA A 165 7.58 2.33 14.93
CA ALA A 165 7.26 1.47 13.80
C ALA A 165 7.33 2.22 12.47
N THR A 166 6.83 3.45 12.42
CA THR A 166 6.87 4.29 11.21
C THR A 166 8.31 4.63 10.82
N ILE A 167 9.15 4.99 11.78
CA ILE A 167 10.59 5.24 11.55
C ILE A 167 11.26 3.98 10.99
N CYS A 168 10.99 2.81 11.56
CA CYS A 168 11.53 1.54 11.07
C CYS A 168 11.06 1.23 9.64
N PHE A 169 9.80 1.51 9.29
CA PHE A 169 9.29 1.35 7.93
C PHE A 169 10.01 2.25 6.93
N MET A 170 10.25 3.52 7.32
CA MET A 170 10.99 4.47 6.48
C MET A 170 12.44 4.03 6.27
N ILE A 171 13.12 3.61 7.33
CA ILE A 171 14.50 3.09 7.24
C ILE A 171 14.54 1.84 6.34
N GLY A 172 13.62 0.89 6.57
CA GLY A 172 13.53 -0.33 5.77
C GLY A 172 13.26 -0.04 4.29
N GLY A 173 12.36 0.89 3.99
CA GLY A 173 12.06 1.33 2.62
C GLY A 173 13.27 2.00 1.96
N PHE A 174 13.98 2.86 2.69
CA PHE A 174 15.20 3.51 2.18
C PHE A 174 16.32 2.49 1.89
N LEU A 175 16.55 1.56 2.81
CA LEU A 175 17.53 0.48 2.60
C LEU A 175 17.15 -0.42 1.43
N MET A 176 15.86 -0.75 1.32
CA MET A 176 15.37 -1.55 0.19
C MET A 176 15.60 -0.84 -1.13
N ALA A 177 15.22 0.43 -1.26
CA ALA A 177 15.29 1.17 -2.51
C ALA A 177 16.74 1.45 -2.95
N ASN A 178 17.64 1.78 -2.01
CA ASN A 178 18.98 2.25 -2.36
C ASN A 178 20.06 1.15 -2.33
N VAL A 179 19.81 0.06 -1.60
CA VAL A 179 20.82 -1.01 -1.43
C VAL A 179 20.34 -2.33 -2.03
N ILE A 180 19.18 -2.81 -1.59
CA ILE A 180 18.74 -4.17 -1.93
C ILE A 180 18.16 -4.25 -3.34
N LEU A 181 17.34 -3.27 -3.72
CA LEU A 181 16.68 -3.27 -5.04
C LEU A 181 17.68 -3.21 -6.21
N PRO A 182 18.72 -2.36 -6.21
CA PRO A 182 19.74 -2.39 -7.26
C PRO A 182 20.43 -3.75 -7.38
N ILE A 183 20.73 -4.41 -6.27
CA ILE A 183 21.34 -5.75 -6.26
C ILE A 183 20.39 -6.78 -6.89
N ILE A 184 19.11 -6.76 -6.52
CA ILE A 184 18.11 -7.68 -7.09
C ILE A 184 17.93 -7.42 -8.60
N LEU A 185 17.91 -6.16 -9.00
CA LEU A 185 17.74 -5.79 -10.41
C LEU A 185 18.97 -6.11 -11.27
N SER A 186 20.14 -6.23 -10.68
CA SER A 186 21.37 -6.64 -11.39
C SER A 186 21.52 -8.16 -11.55
N LEU A 187 20.74 -8.98 -10.85
CA LEU A 187 20.68 -10.45 -11.02
C LEU A 187 20.08 -10.83 -12.38
#